data_46d4aa0e09654c5e4a85f570b8ec8c6d
#
_entry.id   46d4aa0e09654c5e4a85f570b8ec8c6d
#
_cell.length_a   1.000
_cell.length_b   1.000
_cell.length_c   1.000
_cell.angle_alpha   90.00
_cell.angle_beta   90.00
_cell.angle_gamma   90.00
#
_symmetry.space_group_name_H-M   'P 1'
#
loop_
_entity.id
_entity.type
_entity.pdbx_description
1 polymer ?
#
loop_
_entity_poly.entity_id
_entity_poly.type
_entity_poly.pdbx_seq_one_letter_code
_entity_poly.pdbx_strand_id
1 'polypeptide(L)'
;MKTIHELLEETGFQVTLRMDGAFDSDAYQRIRDALTEHAAIWKQNDRVPFDEMAELLGLIDQLARGSDFYDEETAVQAEDACLELEQIIYDLQD
;
A
#
# COMPACT_ATOMS: atom_id res chain seq x y z
N MET A 1 -4.48 10.86 13.27
CA MET A 1 -4.22 10.22 11.96
C MET A 1 -4.10 8.72 12.14
N LYS A 2 -4.75 7.94 11.29
CA LYS A 2 -4.68 6.47 11.35
C LYS A 2 -3.35 5.96 10.80
N THR A 3 -2.82 4.91 11.43
CA THR A 3 -1.62 4.25 10.93
C THR A 3 -1.93 3.43 9.68
N ILE A 4 -0.90 3.04 8.94
CA ILE A 4 -1.08 2.17 7.76
C ILE A 4 -1.72 0.85 8.19
N HIS A 5 -1.27 0.28 9.33
CA HIS A 5 -1.85 -0.96 9.88
C HIS A 5 -3.35 -0.82 10.15
N GLU A 6 -3.75 0.28 10.80
CA GLU A 6 -5.16 0.52 11.11
C GLU A 6 -6.01 0.63 9.85
N LEU A 7 -5.49 1.30 8.82
CA LEU A 7 -6.20 1.44 7.54
C LEU A 7 -6.32 0.11 6.80
N LEU A 8 -5.28 -0.70 6.84
CA LEU A 8 -5.34 -2.04 6.21
C LEU A 8 -6.39 -2.91 6.88
N GLU A 9 -6.49 -2.86 8.20
CA GLU A 9 -7.50 -3.62 8.93
C GLU A 9 -8.91 -3.07 8.68
N GLU A 10 -9.07 -1.76 8.77
CA GLU A 10 -10.38 -1.10 8.63
C GLU A 10 -10.96 -1.30 7.22
N THR A 11 -10.14 -1.15 6.20
CA THR A 11 -10.61 -1.28 4.81
C THR A 11 -10.74 -2.72 4.34
N GLY A 12 -10.00 -3.64 4.96
CA GLY A 12 -9.97 -5.03 4.53
C GLY A 12 -9.36 -5.22 3.15
N PHE A 13 -8.59 -4.25 2.67
CA PHE A 13 -8.03 -4.26 1.32
C PHE A 13 -7.23 -5.53 1.01
N GLN A 14 -6.31 -5.90 1.91
CA GLN A 14 -5.46 -7.08 1.70
C GLN A 14 -6.25 -8.38 1.70
N VAL A 15 -7.25 -8.48 2.58
CA VAL A 15 -8.10 -9.67 2.68
C VAL A 15 -8.97 -9.81 1.44
N THR A 16 -9.60 -8.73 1.00
CA THR A 16 -10.42 -8.73 -0.21
C THR A 16 -9.61 -9.12 -1.43
N LEU A 17 -8.41 -8.57 -1.56
CA LEU A 17 -7.52 -8.90 -2.68
C LEU A 17 -7.12 -10.37 -2.66
N ARG A 18 -6.76 -10.90 -1.50
CA ARG A 18 -6.30 -12.28 -1.37
C ARG A 18 -7.44 -13.30 -1.51
N MET A 19 -8.59 -13.03 -0.89
CA MET A 19 -9.68 -14.00 -0.83
C MET A 19 -10.61 -13.92 -2.03
N ASP A 20 -10.90 -12.72 -2.50
CA ASP A 20 -11.87 -12.49 -3.57
C ASP A 20 -11.22 -12.19 -4.92
N GLY A 21 -9.91 -11.95 -4.94
CA GLY A 21 -9.21 -11.54 -6.15
C GLY A 21 -9.69 -10.20 -6.69
N ALA A 22 -10.21 -9.34 -5.81
CA ALA A 22 -10.78 -8.06 -6.19
C ALA A 22 -9.92 -6.90 -5.68
N PHE A 23 -9.70 -5.89 -6.54
CA PHE A 23 -8.96 -4.69 -6.19
C PHE A 23 -9.96 -3.59 -5.80
N ASP A 24 -10.06 -3.33 -4.50
CA ASP A 24 -10.94 -2.27 -3.97
C ASP A 24 -10.26 -0.91 -4.12
N SER A 25 -10.60 -0.21 -5.20
CA SER A 25 -9.97 1.06 -5.54
C SER A 25 -10.18 2.13 -4.48
N ASP A 26 -11.37 2.18 -3.87
CA ASP A 26 -11.66 3.16 -2.83
C ASP A 26 -10.80 2.92 -1.59
N ALA A 27 -10.67 1.66 -1.18
CA ALA A 27 -9.81 1.30 -0.06
C ALA A 27 -8.34 1.63 -0.35
N TYR A 28 -7.89 1.28 -1.55
CA TYR A 28 -6.52 1.59 -1.98
C TYR A 28 -6.25 3.10 -1.96
N GLN A 29 -7.21 3.89 -2.46
CA GLN A 29 -7.07 5.34 -2.49
C GLN A 29 -6.86 5.91 -1.09
N ARG A 30 -7.62 5.42 -0.11
CA ARG A 30 -7.49 5.84 1.29
C ARG A 30 -6.10 5.50 1.84
N ILE A 31 -5.61 4.32 1.53
CA ILE A 31 -4.28 3.87 1.97
C ILE A 31 -3.19 4.74 1.33
N ARG A 32 -3.28 4.98 0.04
CA ARG A 32 -2.31 5.81 -0.69
C ARG A 32 -2.28 7.23 -0.14
N ASP A 33 -3.45 7.83 0.08
CA ASP A 33 -3.53 9.21 0.57
C ASP A 33 -2.94 9.31 1.97
N ALA A 34 -3.22 8.34 2.83
CA ALA A 34 -2.65 8.29 4.18
C ALA A 34 -1.13 8.11 4.12
N LEU A 35 -0.64 7.25 3.24
CA LEU A 35 0.81 7.06 3.08
C LEU A 35 1.48 8.34 2.63
N THR A 36 0.87 9.08 1.70
CA THR A 36 1.42 10.35 1.23
C THR A 36 1.56 11.35 2.39
N GLU A 37 0.55 11.43 3.25
CA GLU A 37 0.60 12.28 4.43
C GLU A 37 1.66 11.83 5.44
N HIS A 38 1.70 10.52 5.71
CA HIS A 38 2.69 9.94 6.62
C HIS A 38 4.11 10.15 6.10
N ALA A 39 4.32 9.96 4.79
CA ALA A 39 5.63 10.12 4.17
C ALA A 39 6.16 11.55 4.35
N ALA A 40 5.30 12.55 4.23
CA ALA A 40 5.69 13.94 4.43
C ALA A 40 6.16 14.17 5.88
N ILE A 41 5.45 13.56 6.85
CA ILE A 41 5.82 13.67 8.27
C ILE A 41 7.14 12.94 8.54
N TRP A 42 7.30 11.72 8.01
CA TRP A 42 8.52 10.93 8.19
C TRP A 42 9.73 11.65 7.62
N LYS A 43 9.58 12.26 6.46
CA LYS A 43 10.66 13.00 5.81
C LYS A 43 11.06 14.22 6.63
N GLN A 44 10.07 14.94 7.17
CA GLN A 44 10.30 16.10 8.01
C GLN A 44 11.05 15.73 9.29
N ASN A 45 10.72 14.59 9.88
CA ASN A 45 11.32 14.11 11.12
C ASN A 45 12.57 13.28 10.91
N ASP A 46 12.91 12.98 9.66
CA ASP A 46 14.04 12.13 9.27
C ASP A 46 13.98 10.77 9.96
N ARG A 47 12.76 10.21 10.06
CA ARG A 47 12.51 8.96 10.77
C ARG A 47 11.25 8.26 10.26
N VAL A 48 11.36 6.96 10.00
CA VAL A 48 10.22 6.12 9.62
C VAL A 48 9.99 5.06 10.71
N PRO A 49 8.76 4.96 11.26
CA PRO A 49 8.45 3.89 12.20
C PRO A 49 8.64 2.52 11.56
N PHE A 50 9.37 1.65 12.25
CA PHE A 50 9.71 0.33 11.72
C PHE A 50 8.47 -0.52 11.45
N ASP A 51 7.51 -0.51 12.36
CA ASP A 51 6.29 -1.31 12.23
C ASP A 51 5.42 -0.86 11.04
N GLU A 52 5.32 0.44 10.80
CA GLU A 52 4.57 0.94 9.64
C GLU A 52 5.29 0.61 8.33
N MET A 53 6.61 0.69 8.30
CA MET A 53 7.38 0.31 7.13
C MET A 53 7.23 -1.18 6.84
N ALA A 54 7.24 -2.01 7.87
CA ALA A 54 7.06 -3.46 7.71
C ALA A 54 5.69 -3.80 7.12
N GLU A 55 4.62 -3.14 7.60
CA GLU A 55 3.27 -3.32 7.04
C GLU A 55 3.21 -2.90 5.58
N LEU A 56 3.85 -1.79 5.25
CA LEU A 56 3.87 -1.27 3.89
C LEU A 56 4.63 -2.21 2.94
N LEU A 57 5.77 -2.74 3.39
CA LEU A 57 6.53 -3.69 2.59
C LEU A 57 5.74 -4.97 2.35
N GLY A 58 4.98 -5.44 3.35
CA GLY A 58 4.09 -6.58 3.20
C GLY A 58 3.01 -6.33 2.16
N LEU A 59 2.43 -5.15 2.16
CA LEU A 59 1.44 -4.76 1.16
C LEU A 59 2.04 -4.73 -0.24
N ILE A 60 3.21 -4.12 -0.40
CA ILE A 60 3.90 -4.05 -1.69
C ILE A 60 4.24 -5.45 -2.20
N ASP A 61 4.72 -6.33 -1.32
CA ASP A 61 5.04 -7.70 -1.68
C ASP A 61 3.79 -8.45 -2.17
N GLN A 62 2.65 -8.28 -1.50
CA GLN A 62 1.39 -8.88 -1.91
C GLN A 62 0.98 -8.39 -3.31
N LEU A 63 1.06 -7.08 -3.55
CA LEU A 63 0.71 -6.50 -4.85
C LEU A 63 1.63 -7.00 -5.96
N ALA A 64 2.92 -7.13 -5.67
CA ALA A 64 3.90 -7.59 -6.64
C ALA A 64 3.68 -9.04 -7.06
N ARG A 65 3.14 -9.87 -6.16
CA ARG A 65 2.88 -11.29 -6.44
C ARG A 65 1.52 -11.54 -7.07
N GLY A 66 0.65 -10.53 -7.07
CA GLY A 66 -0.74 -10.68 -7.46
C GLY A 66 -0.95 -11.07 -8.92
N SER A 67 -0.01 -10.72 -9.81
CA SER A 67 -0.13 -11.02 -11.23
C SER A 67 -0.29 -12.50 -11.54
N ASP A 68 0.16 -13.39 -10.63
CA ASP A 68 0.06 -14.83 -10.83
C ASP A 68 -1.30 -15.40 -10.42
N PHE A 69 -2.08 -14.65 -9.63
CA PHE A 69 -3.29 -15.16 -8.98
C PHE A 69 -4.56 -14.38 -9.31
N TYR A 70 -4.45 -13.18 -9.85
CA TYR A 70 -5.59 -12.32 -10.13
C TYR A 70 -5.95 -12.38 -11.61
N ASP A 71 -7.18 -11.96 -11.95
CA ASP A 71 -7.52 -11.78 -13.34
C ASP A 71 -6.67 -10.63 -13.93
N GLU A 72 -6.69 -10.51 -15.26
CA GLU A 72 -5.83 -9.55 -15.96
C GLU A 72 -6.04 -8.11 -15.51
N GLU A 73 -7.30 -7.70 -15.33
CA GLU A 73 -7.63 -6.35 -14.90
C GLU A 73 -7.12 -6.07 -13.49
N THR A 74 -7.37 -7.00 -12.57
CA THR A 74 -6.91 -6.88 -11.19
C THR A 74 -5.39 -6.90 -11.12
N ALA A 75 -4.74 -7.72 -11.94
CA ALA A 75 -3.29 -7.80 -12.00
C ALA A 75 -2.67 -6.47 -12.43
N VAL A 76 -3.25 -5.80 -13.42
CA VAL A 76 -2.77 -4.49 -13.87
C VAL A 76 -2.95 -3.45 -12.77
N GLN A 77 -4.10 -3.44 -12.09
CA GLN A 77 -4.34 -2.52 -10.99
C GLN A 77 -3.35 -2.75 -9.84
N ALA A 78 -3.07 -4.01 -9.50
CA ALA A 78 -2.13 -4.34 -8.45
C ALA A 78 -0.70 -3.92 -8.81
N GLU A 79 -0.30 -4.13 -10.04
CA GLU A 79 1.03 -3.74 -10.52
C GLU A 79 1.20 -2.22 -10.50
N ASP A 80 0.21 -1.48 -10.97
CA ASP A 80 0.24 -0.01 -10.95
C ASP A 80 0.31 0.50 -9.51
N ALA A 81 -0.46 -0.10 -8.61
CA ALA A 81 -0.44 0.27 -7.20
C ALA A 81 0.93 -0.01 -6.57
N CYS A 82 1.53 -1.14 -6.89
CA CYS A 82 2.87 -1.51 -6.41
C CYS A 82 3.89 -0.45 -6.80
N LEU A 83 3.91 -0.05 -8.07
CA LEU A 83 4.83 0.96 -8.57
C LEU A 83 4.60 2.33 -7.91
N GLU A 84 3.34 2.70 -7.72
CA GLU A 84 3.00 3.96 -7.09
C GLU A 84 3.47 4.02 -5.64
N LEU A 85 3.23 2.96 -4.87
CA LEU A 85 3.67 2.89 -3.48
C LEU A 85 5.19 2.88 -3.36
N GLU A 86 5.88 2.15 -4.25
CA GLU A 86 7.34 2.14 -4.28
C GLU A 86 7.89 3.53 -4.58
N GLN A 87 7.26 4.27 -5.49
CA GLN A 87 7.70 5.63 -5.82
C GLN A 87 7.59 6.56 -4.61
N ILE A 88 6.50 6.44 -3.85
CA ILE A 88 6.33 7.24 -2.63
C ILE A 88 7.47 6.96 -1.64
N ILE A 89 7.85 5.69 -1.48
CA ILE A 89 8.95 5.30 -0.60
C ILE A 89 10.29 5.84 -1.10
N TYR A 90 10.56 5.72 -2.39
CA TYR A 90 11.82 6.23 -2.96
C TYR A 90 11.95 7.74 -2.81
N ASP A 91 10.84 8.46 -2.89
CA ASP A 91 10.84 9.91 -2.71
C ASP A 91 11.24 10.33 -1.30
N LEU A 92 11.16 9.41 -0.32
CA LEU A 92 11.62 9.68 1.04
C LEU A 92 13.13 9.88 1.11
N GLN A 93 13.88 9.39 0.14
CA GLN A 93 15.35 9.48 0.12
C GLN A 93 15.86 10.83 -0.40
N ASP A 94 15.01 11.63 -1.00
CA ASP A 94 15.39 12.91 -1.61
C ASP A 94 15.36 14.09 -0.61
#